data_838250bb540e1deb2694c524db36f829
#
_entry.id   838250bb540e1deb2694c524db36f829
#
_cell.length_a   1.000
_cell.length_b   1.000
_cell.length_c   1.000
_cell.angle_alpha   90.00
_cell.angle_beta   90.00
_cell.angle_gamma   90.00
#
_symmetry.space_group_name_H-M   'P 1'
#
loop_
_entity.id
_entity.type
_entity.pdbx_description
1 polymer ?
#
loop_
_entity_poly.entity_id
_entity_poly.type
_entity_poly.pdbx_seq_one_letter_code
_entity_poly.pdbx_strand_id
1 'polypeptide(L)'
;SVGMSLAVVKGKYPTQFSGGELQRVSIARALITQPKLIIADEPVAAIDASMKMNIVNLFKDLKEKYNVSFIYITHDLSTAYYVSDYIATLYRGCLIEYGPAKEIMDEPAHPYTELLMNAVPRVGDKWKEDLVMPDMEDKEFSIEYCKFAPRCPYATDECRKERPKETYLSDERKVLCYHPLNNGSK
;
A
#
# COMPACT_ATOMS: atom_id res chain seq x y z
N SER A 1 -24.80 -0.37 -4.46
CA SER A 1 -24.80 0.40 -5.69
C SER A 1 -23.46 1.07 -5.91
N VAL A 2 -22.85 0.86 -7.06
CA VAL A 2 -21.53 1.45 -7.41
C VAL A 2 -21.63 2.87 -7.99
N GLY A 3 -22.78 3.55 -7.83
CA GLY A 3 -23.01 4.90 -8.35
C GLY A 3 -23.20 4.99 -9.87
N MET A 4 -23.61 3.88 -10.51
CA MET A 4 -23.93 3.84 -11.94
C MET A 4 -25.36 3.32 -12.15
N SER A 5 -26.08 3.91 -13.11
CA SER A 5 -27.40 3.42 -13.50
C SER A 5 -27.30 2.40 -14.63
N LEU A 6 -28.26 1.48 -14.72
CA LEU A 6 -28.32 0.50 -15.80
C LEU A 6 -28.41 1.18 -17.17
N ALA A 7 -29.07 2.33 -17.26
CA ALA A 7 -29.20 3.08 -18.50
C ALA A 7 -27.87 3.54 -19.08
N VAL A 8 -26.89 3.84 -18.22
CA VAL A 8 -25.53 4.26 -18.63
C VAL A 8 -24.71 3.06 -19.14
N VAL A 9 -24.98 1.86 -18.67
CA VAL A 9 -24.17 0.65 -18.94
C VAL A 9 -24.75 -0.16 -20.09
N LYS A 10 -26.09 -0.22 -20.22
CA LYS A 10 -26.77 -1.10 -21.17
C LYS A 10 -26.41 -0.77 -22.62
N GLY A 11 -25.94 -1.79 -23.34
CA GLY A 11 -25.61 -1.68 -24.78
C GLY A 11 -24.24 -1.08 -25.09
N LYS A 12 -23.43 -0.72 -24.06
CA LYS A 12 -22.06 -0.25 -24.26
C LYS A 12 -21.03 -1.38 -24.28
N TYR A 13 -20.03 -1.23 -25.12
CA TYR A 13 -18.83 -2.08 -25.11
C TYR A 13 -17.79 -1.52 -24.12
N PRO A 14 -16.87 -2.33 -23.59
CA PRO A 14 -15.83 -1.90 -22.64
C PRO A 14 -15.04 -0.67 -23.11
N THR A 15 -14.76 -0.54 -24.40
CA THR A 15 -14.05 0.57 -25.00
C THR A 15 -14.80 1.92 -24.99
N GLN A 16 -16.08 1.89 -24.63
CA GLN A 16 -16.94 3.10 -24.57
C GLN A 16 -17.09 3.64 -23.14
N PHE A 17 -16.38 3.04 -22.18
CA PHE A 17 -16.35 3.50 -20.79
C PHE A 17 -15.08 4.30 -20.51
N SER A 18 -15.19 5.31 -19.65
CA SER A 18 -14.02 5.90 -19.01
C SER A 18 -13.34 4.89 -18.06
N GLY A 19 -12.07 5.10 -17.71
CA GLY A 19 -11.36 4.25 -16.76
C GLY A 19 -12.10 4.09 -15.43
N GLY A 20 -12.64 5.19 -14.89
CA GLY A 20 -13.41 5.17 -13.65
C GLY A 20 -14.76 4.46 -13.77
N GLU A 21 -15.44 4.57 -14.90
CA GLU A 21 -16.68 3.83 -15.17
C GLU A 21 -16.40 2.33 -15.29
N LEU A 22 -15.33 1.94 -16.00
CA LEU A 22 -14.93 0.54 -16.15
C LEU A 22 -14.57 -0.09 -14.80
N GLN A 23 -13.88 0.66 -13.95
CA GLN A 23 -13.56 0.23 -12.60
C GLN A 23 -14.81 0.02 -11.73
N ARG A 24 -15.80 0.91 -11.82
CA ARG A 24 -17.09 0.74 -11.14
C ARG A 24 -17.84 -0.49 -11.61
N VAL A 25 -17.81 -0.79 -12.92
CA VAL A 25 -18.40 -2.03 -13.48
C VAL A 25 -17.65 -3.26 -12.94
N SER A 26 -16.33 -3.22 -12.85
CA SER A 26 -15.51 -4.32 -12.31
C SER A 26 -15.84 -4.58 -10.83
N ILE A 27 -15.97 -3.52 -10.02
CA ILE A 27 -16.39 -3.61 -8.62
C ILE A 27 -17.81 -4.18 -8.52
N ALA A 28 -18.74 -3.70 -9.36
CA ALA A 28 -20.12 -4.21 -9.37
C ALA A 28 -20.15 -5.72 -9.68
N ARG A 29 -19.34 -6.17 -10.64
CA ARG A 29 -19.21 -7.59 -10.99
C ARG A 29 -18.69 -8.42 -9.80
N ALA A 30 -17.69 -7.92 -9.07
CA ALA A 30 -17.18 -8.61 -7.89
C ALA A 30 -18.25 -8.72 -6.78
N LEU A 31 -19.10 -7.71 -6.62
CA LEU A 31 -20.15 -7.68 -5.60
C LEU A 31 -21.35 -8.60 -5.88
N ILE A 32 -21.54 -9.07 -7.13
CA ILE A 32 -22.68 -9.95 -7.47
C ILE A 32 -22.67 -11.22 -6.64
N THR A 33 -21.49 -11.76 -6.33
CA THR A 33 -21.34 -12.99 -5.53
C THR A 33 -21.47 -12.78 -4.03
N GLN A 34 -21.73 -11.53 -3.58
CA GLN A 34 -21.79 -11.14 -2.16
C GLN A 34 -20.56 -11.62 -1.37
N PRO A 35 -19.34 -11.31 -1.80
CA PRO A 35 -18.12 -11.79 -1.18
C PRO A 35 -17.93 -11.18 0.21
N LYS A 36 -17.28 -11.91 1.11
CA LYS A 36 -16.80 -11.38 2.40
C LYS A 36 -15.47 -10.63 2.27
N LEU A 37 -14.68 -10.97 1.25
CA LEU A 37 -13.36 -10.39 0.97
C LEU A 37 -13.23 -10.08 -0.51
N ILE A 38 -12.73 -8.88 -0.83
CA ILE A 38 -12.36 -8.46 -2.19
C ILE A 38 -10.86 -8.11 -2.20
N ILE A 39 -10.13 -8.65 -3.16
CA ILE A 39 -8.75 -8.26 -3.45
C ILE A 39 -8.80 -7.23 -4.57
N ALA A 40 -8.35 -6.01 -4.28
CA ALA A 40 -8.29 -4.89 -5.20
C ALA A 40 -6.80 -4.58 -5.51
N ASP A 41 -6.36 -5.02 -6.68
CA ASP A 41 -4.98 -4.85 -7.14
C ASP A 41 -4.92 -3.63 -8.05
N GLU A 42 -4.16 -2.61 -7.63
CA GLU A 42 -3.98 -1.31 -8.27
C GLU A 42 -5.30 -0.68 -8.78
N PRO A 43 -6.37 -0.62 -7.94
CA PRO A 43 -7.71 -0.32 -8.43
C PRO A 43 -7.91 1.12 -8.93
N VAL A 44 -6.92 1.99 -8.76
CA VAL A 44 -6.97 3.40 -9.19
C VAL A 44 -5.81 3.82 -10.09
N ALA A 45 -4.92 2.90 -10.49
CA ALA A 45 -3.72 3.21 -11.26
C ALA A 45 -4.03 3.82 -12.65
N ALA A 46 -5.09 3.34 -13.32
CA ALA A 46 -5.49 3.78 -14.65
C ALA A 46 -6.60 4.85 -14.64
N ILE A 47 -6.75 5.59 -13.54
CA ILE A 47 -7.83 6.55 -13.33
C ILE A 47 -7.23 7.95 -13.13
N ASP A 48 -7.86 8.96 -13.75
CA ASP A 48 -7.48 10.36 -13.56
C ASP A 48 -7.52 10.77 -12.08
N ALA A 49 -6.59 11.62 -11.66
CA ALA A 49 -6.43 12.05 -10.27
C ALA A 49 -7.74 12.59 -9.65
N SER A 50 -8.54 13.34 -10.43
CA SER A 50 -9.84 13.86 -10.01
C SER A 50 -10.88 12.76 -9.73
N MET A 51 -10.75 11.61 -10.37
CA MET A 51 -11.67 10.46 -10.25
C MET A 51 -11.19 9.42 -9.24
N LYS A 52 -9.89 9.39 -8.90
CA LYS A 52 -9.30 8.43 -7.94
C LYS A 52 -10.06 8.41 -6.62
N MET A 53 -10.26 9.59 -6.00
CA MET A 53 -10.94 9.70 -4.71
C MET A 53 -12.38 9.20 -4.74
N ASN A 54 -13.07 9.30 -5.87
CA ASN A 54 -14.42 8.77 -6.01
C ASN A 54 -14.44 7.23 -5.93
N ILE A 55 -13.41 6.55 -6.45
CA ILE A 55 -13.28 5.10 -6.36
C ILE A 55 -12.83 4.68 -4.95
N VAL A 56 -11.89 5.41 -4.36
CA VAL A 56 -11.43 5.15 -2.99
C VAL A 56 -12.59 5.32 -1.99
N ASN A 57 -13.40 6.37 -2.12
CA ASN A 57 -14.62 6.57 -1.32
C ASN A 57 -15.63 5.43 -1.53
N LEU A 58 -15.75 4.90 -2.76
CA LEU A 58 -16.60 3.75 -3.02
C LEU A 58 -16.16 2.51 -2.22
N PHE A 59 -14.85 2.23 -2.12
CA PHE A 59 -14.35 1.14 -1.28
C PHE A 59 -14.69 1.35 0.19
N LYS A 60 -14.55 2.58 0.71
CA LYS A 60 -14.93 2.93 2.08
C LYS A 60 -16.42 2.71 2.32
N ASP A 61 -17.27 3.20 1.43
CA ASP A 61 -18.71 2.98 1.49
C ASP A 61 -19.09 1.49 1.46
N LEU A 62 -18.41 0.70 0.64
CA LEU A 62 -18.66 -0.74 0.54
C LEU A 62 -18.26 -1.47 1.83
N LYS A 63 -17.13 -1.11 2.44
CA LYS A 63 -16.70 -1.62 3.74
C LYS A 63 -17.77 -1.32 4.81
N GLU A 64 -18.20 -0.07 4.93
CA GLU A 64 -19.10 0.38 6.00
C GLU A 64 -20.53 -0.13 5.81
N LYS A 65 -21.06 -0.10 4.57
CA LYS A 65 -22.47 -0.43 4.29
C LYS A 65 -22.72 -1.91 4.05
N TYR A 66 -21.75 -2.64 3.53
CA TYR A 66 -21.95 -4.05 3.12
C TYR A 66 -21.08 -5.02 3.93
N ASN A 67 -20.29 -4.52 4.89
CA ASN A 67 -19.40 -5.32 5.74
C ASN A 67 -18.46 -6.23 4.94
N VAL A 68 -17.92 -5.71 3.83
CA VAL A 68 -16.96 -6.41 2.97
C VAL A 68 -15.55 -6.01 3.40
N SER A 69 -14.70 -6.99 3.63
CA SER A 69 -13.26 -6.76 3.85
C SER A 69 -12.54 -6.57 2.52
N PHE A 70 -11.47 -5.77 2.54
CA PHE A 70 -10.64 -5.51 1.35
C PHE A 70 -9.16 -5.78 1.63
N ILE A 71 -8.49 -6.41 0.68
CA ILE A 71 -7.03 -6.33 0.52
C ILE A 71 -6.79 -5.33 -0.62
N TYR A 72 -6.29 -4.15 -0.28
CA TYR A 72 -6.06 -3.05 -1.20
C TYR A 72 -4.56 -2.96 -1.52
N ILE A 73 -4.16 -3.42 -2.72
CA ILE A 73 -2.76 -3.42 -3.16
C ILE A 73 -2.53 -2.16 -3.98
N THR A 74 -1.55 -1.35 -3.60
CA THR A 74 -1.22 -0.10 -4.29
C THR A 74 0.19 0.37 -3.96
N HIS A 75 0.76 1.16 -4.86
CA HIS A 75 1.96 1.96 -4.61
C HIS A 75 1.63 3.40 -4.19
N ASP A 76 0.34 3.80 -4.22
CA ASP A 76 -0.11 5.14 -3.82
C ASP A 76 -0.42 5.16 -2.32
N LEU A 77 0.57 5.60 -1.53
CA LEU A 77 0.49 5.65 -0.07
C LEU A 77 -0.62 6.55 0.46
N SER A 78 -0.96 7.62 -0.27
CA SER A 78 -2.02 8.55 0.13
C SER A 78 -3.38 7.86 0.10
N THR A 79 -3.66 7.08 -0.95
CA THR A 79 -4.90 6.31 -1.04
C THR A 79 -4.92 5.13 -0.08
N ALA A 80 -3.78 4.44 0.11
CA ALA A 80 -3.64 3.37 1.08
C ALA A 80 -3.98 3.85 2.51
N TYR A 81 -3.38 4.96 2.94
CA TYR A 81 -3.66 5.54 4.26
C TYR A 81 -5.13 5.91 4.45
N TYR A 82 -5.74 6.50 3.42
CA TYR A 82 -7.11 7.00 3.52
C TYR A 82 -8.16 5.90 3.67
N VAL A 83 -7.93 4.72 3.07
CA VAL A 83 -8.93 3.63 3.01
C VAL A 83 -8.67 2.48 3.97
N SER A 84 -7.42 2.30 4.42
CA SER A 84 -7.00 1.11 5.17
C SER A 84 -7.05 1.32 6.68
N ASP A 85 -7.40 0.27 7.42
CA ASP A 85 -7.24 0.21 8.88
C ASP A 85 -5.81 -0.23 9.24
N TYR A 86 -5.25 -1.17 8.45
CA TYR A 86 -3.91 -1.72 8.60
C TYR A 86 -3.13 -1.58 7.31
N ILE A 87 -1.83 -1.38 7.42
CA ILE A 87 -0.90 -1.37 6.27
C ILE A 87 0.11 -2.50 6.44
N ALA A 88 0.37 -3.17 5.33
CA ALA A 88 1.41 -4.17 5.16
C ALA A 88 2.41 -3.67 4.13
N THR A 89 3.63 -3.33 4.55
CA THR A 89 4.69 -2.89 3.65
C THR A 89 5.48 -4.08 3.15
N LEU A 90 5.53 -4.25 1.81
CA LEU A 90 6.27 -5.32 1.17
C LEU A 90 7.52 -4.76 0.47
N TYR A 91 8.64 -5.45 0.64
CA TYR A 91 9.87 -5.19 -0.10
C TYR A 91 10.41 -6.48 -0.69
N ARG A 92 10.50 -6.55 -2.03
CA ARG A 92 11.01 -7.73 -2.77
C ARG A 92 10.42 -9.06 -2.30
N GLY A 93 9.08 -9.11 -2.20
CA GLY A 93 8.32 -10.28 -1.79
C GLY A 93 8.38 -10.61 -0.29
N CYS A 94 8.98 -9.74 0.52
CA CYS A 94 9.00 -9.90 1.98
C CYS A 94 8.09 -8.88 2.63
N LEU A 95 7.25 -9.33 3.57
CA LEU A 95 6.52 -8.45 4.48
C LEU A 95 7.53 -7.93 5.50
N ILE A 96 7.81 -6.62 5.44
CA ILE A 96 8.85 -5.99 6.27
C ILE A 96 8.29 -5.20 7.44
N GLU A 97 7.06 -4.71 7.32
CA GLU A 97 6.35 -4.02 8.39
C GLU A 97 4.84 -4.21 8.24
N TYR A 98 4.13 -4.37 9.35
CA TYR A 98 2.68 -4.49 9.42
C TYR A 98 2.17 -3.84 10.69
N GLY A 99 1.03 -3.14 10.60
CA GLY A 99 0.38 -2.55 11.76
C GLY A 99 -0.75 -1.59 11.39
N PRO A 100 -1.36 -0.94 12.40
CA PRO A 100 -2.37 0.09 12.19
C PRO A 100 -1.87 1.18 11.25
N ALA A 101 -2.70 1.56 10.27
CA ALA A 101 -2.31 2.48 9.20
C ALA A 101 -1.73 3.79 9.74
N LYS A 102 -2.35 4.34 10.81
CA LYS A 102 -1.89 5.57 11.43
C LYS A 102 -0.48 5.44 12.02
N GLU A 103 -0.20 4.35 12.74
CA GLU A 103 1.12 4.12 13.36
C GLU A 103 2.20 3.93 12.30
N ILE A 104 1.91 3.18 11.23
CA ILE A 104 2.85 2.98 10.11
C ILE A 104 3.18 4.30 9.42
N MET A 105 2.21 5.20 9.25
CA MET A 105 2.40 6.46 8.56
C MET A 105 3.07 7.53 9.42
N ASP A 106 2.71 7.60 10.71
CA ASP A 106 3.21 8.63 11.62
C ASP A 106 4.61 8.27 12.17
N GLU A 107 4.84 6.98 12.45
CA GLU A 107 6.05 6.48 13.11
C GLU A 107 6.54 5.17 12.45
N PRO A 108 6.99 5.19 11.18
CA PRO A 108 7.50 4.01 10.51
C PRO A 108 8.66 3.38 11.28
N ALA A 109 8.65 2.06 11.45
CA ALA A 109 9.67 1.34 12.19
C ALA A 109 10.73 0.70 11.27
N HIS A 110 10.39 0.39 10.03
CA HIS A 110 11.36 -0.13 9.06
C HIS A 110 11.95 1.01 8.22
N PRO A 111 13.28 1.07 8.02
CA PRO A 111 13.92 2.12 7.22
C PRO A 111 13.39 2.26 5.79
N TYR A 112 12.93 1.19 5.17
CA TYR A 112 12.27 1.27 3.86
C TYR A 112 10.91 1.94 3.94
N THR A 113 10.12 1.67 4.98
CA THR A 113 8.82 2.32 5.20
C THR A 113 9.03 3.82 5.42
N GLU A 114 10.04 4.21 6.22
CA GLU A 114 10.43 5.61 6.39
C GLU A 114 10.80 6.27 5.06
N LEU A 115 11.59 5.59 4.22
CA LEU A 115 11.95 6.07 2.89
C LEU A 115 10.71 6.29 2.01
N LEU A 116 9.75 5.36 2.01
CA LEU A 116 8.49 5.49 1.28
C LEU A 116 7.67 6.69 1.78
N MET A 117 7.58 6.89 3.10
CA MET A 117 6.86 8.02 3.70
C MET A 117 7.50 9.37 3.32
N ASN A 118 8.83 9.43 3.31
CA ASN A 118 9.57 10.63 2.93
C ASN A 118 9.50 10.94 1.43
N ALA A 119 9.16 9.95 0.60
CA ALA A 119 8.96 10.13 -0.84
C ALA A 119 7.56 10.68 -1.20
N VAL A 120 6.61 10.70 -0.26
CA VAL A 120 5.28 11.29 -0.47
C VAL A 120 5.38 12.81 -0.47
N PRO A 121 5.05 13.51 -1.58
CA PRO A 121 5.08 14.97 -1.63
C PRO A 121 4.12 15.58 -0.61
N ARG A 122 4.61 16.43 0.27
CA ARG A 122 3.78 17.22 1.18
C ARG A 122 3.59 18.62 0.60
N VAL A 123 2.39 19.18 0.75
CA VAL A 123 2.11 20.54 0.28
C VAL A 123 3.02 21.51 1.06
N GLY A 124 3.86 22.25 0.33
CA GLY A 124 4.81 23.21 0.90
C GLY A 124 6.25 22.71 1.06
N ASP A 125 6.52 21.42 0.88
CA ASP A 125 7.88 20.92 0.90
C ASP A 125 8.58 21.18 -0.44
N LYS A 126 9.79 21.72 -0.39
CA LYS A 126 10.68 21.76 -1.56
C LYS A 126 11.20 20.35 -1.81
N TRP A 127 11.20 19.90 -3.06
CA TRP A 127 11.84 18.66 -3.48
C TRP A 127 13.27 18.62 -2.96
N LYS A 128 13.59 17.61 -2.16
CA LYS A 128 14.98 17.32 -1.80
C LYS A 128 15.56 16.50 -2.96
N GLU A 129 16.53 17.09 -3.66
CA GLU A 129 17.15 16.50 -4.86
C GLU A 129 17.93 15.19 -4.63
N ASP A 130 18.09 14.75 -3.38
CA ASP A 130 19.05 13.71 -3.03
C ASP A 130 18.47 12.32 -2.72
N LEU A 131 17.27 11.98 -3.20
CA LEU A 131 16.80 10.59 -3.17
C LEU A 131 17.40 9.79 -4.34
N VAL A 132 18.73 9.64 -4.35
CA VAL A 132 19.43 8.72 -5.26
C VAL A 132 19.13 7.30 -4.79
N MET A 133 18.15 6.68 -5.41
CA MET A 133 17.95 5.23 -5.29
C MET A 133 18.96 4.54 -6.22
N PRO A 134 19.90 3.74 -5.71
CA PRO A 134 20.77 2.94 -6.57
C PRO A 134 19.94 2.05 -7.50
N ASP A 135 20.41 1.84 -8.73
CA ASP A 135 19.75 0.97 -9.70
C ASP A 135 19.45 -0.42 -9.11
N MET A 136 18.27 -0.93 -9.46
CA MET A 136 17.82 -2.23 -8.97
C MET A 136 18.54 -3.34 -9.70
N GLU A 137 19.37 -4.13 -8.99
CA GLU A 137 19.94 -5.35 -9.54
C GLU A 137 19.03 -6.55 -9.28
N ASP A 138 18.81 -7.39 -10.30
CA ASP A 138 18.01 -8.63 -10.17
C ASP A 138 18.58 -9.60 -9.10
N LYS A 139 19.88 -9.54 -8.86
CA LYS A 139 20.58 -10.31 -7.81
C LYS A 139 20.05 -10.06 -6.40
N GLU A 140 19.47 -8.90 -6.13
CA GLU A 140 18.96 -8.57 -4.80
C GLU A 140 17.67 -9.35 -4.44
N PHE A 141 16.96 -9.96 -5.41
CA PHE A 141 15.83 -10.84 -5.11
C PHE A 141 16.27 -12.17 -4.47
N SER A 142 17.46 -12.66 -4.77
CA SER A 142 18.03 -13.91 -4.26
C SER A 142 18.73 -13.77 -2.90
N ILE A 143 18.81 -12.55 -2.33
CA ILE A 143 19.43 -12.30 -1.03
C ILE A 143 18.66 -13.06 0.07
N GLU A 144 19.37 -13.89 0.86
CA GLU A 144 18.81 -14.66 1.98
C GLU A 144 18.83 -13.90 3.32
N TYR A 145 19.64 -12.85 3.43
CA TYR A 145 19.70 -11.95 4.58
C TYR A 145 18.68 -10.79 4.46
N CYS A 146 18.83 -9.71 5.22
CA CYS A 146 17.94 -8.54 5.11
C CYS A 146 17.99 -7.96 3.69
N LYS A 147 16.90 -8.12 2.93
CA LYS A 147 16.84 -7.71 1.52
C LYS A 147 17.06 -6.22 1.30
N PHE A 148 16.76 -5.39 2.29
CA PHE A 148 16.98 -3.95 2.23
C PHE A 148 18.39 -3.53 2.66
N ALA A 149 19.20 -4.42 3.26
CA ALA A 149 20.53 -4.09 3.77
C ALA A 149 21.47 -3.39 2.77
N PRO A 150 21.49 -3.73 1.46
CA PRO A 150 22.32 -3.01 0.48
C PRO A 150 22.03 -1.52 0.34
N ARG A 151 20.79 -1.09 0.69
CA ARG A 151 20.29 0.29 0.53
C ARG A 151 19.96 0.97 1.84
N CYS A 152 20.00 0.22 2.94
CA CYS A 152 19.64 0.72 4.27
C CYS A 152 20.74 1.61 4.84
N PRO A 153 20.46 2.88 5.17
CA PRO A 153 21.46 3.78 5.75
C PRO A 153 21.88 3.34 7.16
N TYR A 154 21.08 2.50 7.82
CA TYR A 154 21.32 1.99 9.18
C TYR A 154 21.84 0.54 9.18
N ALA A 155 22.22 -0.01 7.99
CA ALA A 155 22.65 -1.40 7.89
C ALA A 155 23.95 -1.66 8.68
N THR A 156 23.92 -2.72 9.49
CA THR A 156 25.08 -3.27 10.22
C THR A 156 25.54 -4.58 9.57
N ASP A 157 26.65 -5.13 10.07
CA ASP A 157 27.15 -6.44 9.61
C ASP A 157 26.16 -7.57 9.91
N GLU A 158 25.37 -7.47 10.96
CA GLU A 158 24.31 -8.41 11.29
C GLU A 158 23.24 -8.46 10.21
N CYS A 159 22.85 -7.32 9.68
CA CYS A 159 21.85 -7.21 8.59
C CYS A 159 22.29 -7.91 7.30
N ARG A 160 23.60 -8.19 7.13
CA ARG A 160 24.19 -8.85 5.94
C ARG A 160 24.51 -10.33 6.15
N LYS A 161 24.26 -10.88 7.34
CA LYS A 161 24.54 -12.29 7.65
C LYS A 161 23.33 -13.18 7.48
N GLU A 162 22.22 -12.79 8.06
CA GLU A 162 20.99 -13.58 8.05
C GLU A 162 19.73 -12.69 7.98
N ARG A 163 18.58 -13.31 7.77
CA ARG A 163 17.31 -12.61 7.75
C ARG A 163 16.88 -12.22 9.18
N PRO A 164 16.47 -10.96 9.42
CA PRO A 164 15.96 -10.58 10.73
C PRO A 164 14.70 -11.37 11.08
N LYS A 165 14.49 -11.60 12.36
CA LYS A 165 13.25 -12.18 12.89
C LYS A 165 12.19 -11.08 13.04
N GLU A 166 10.94 -11.48 13.08
CA GLU A 166 9.85 -10.55 13.36
C GLU A 166 9.99 -10.02 14.80
N THR A 167 9.99 -8.71 14.94
CA THR A 167 9.93 -8.00 16.22
C THR A 167 8.53 -7.41 16.36
N TYR A 168 7.85 -7.74 17.45
CA TYR A 168 6.54 -7.18 17.77
C TYR A 168 6.73 -5.88 18.55
N LEU A 169 6.19 -4.79 18.01
CA LEU A 169 6.22 -3.46 18.64
C LEU A 169 4.96 -3.24 19.50
N SER A 170 3.88 -3.91 19.17
CA SER A 170 2.64 -4.04 19.94
C SER A 170 1.92 -5.34 19.54
N ASP A 171 0.75 -5.62 20.13
CA ASP A 171 -0.07 -6.79 19.78
C ASP A 171 -0.52 -6.78 18.31
N GLU A 172 -0.63 -5.59 17.70
CA GLU A 172 -1.13 -5.40 16.34
C GLU A 172 -0.05 -4.91 15.37
N ARG A 173 1.20 -4.69 15.84
CA ARG A 173 2.28 -4.12 15.01
C ARG A 173 3.54 -4.96 15.08
N LYS A 174 4.10 -5.27 13.93
CA LYS A 174 5.36 -6.01 13.80
C LYS A 174 6.24 -5.48 12.68
N VAL A 175 7.54 -5.68 12.84
CA VAL A 175 8.57 -5.26 11.89
C VAL A 175 9.63 -6.34 11.72
N LEU A 176 10.13 -6.50 10.50
CA LEU A 176 11.21 -7.42 10.14
C LEU A 176 12.52 -6.64 10.03
N CYS A 177 13.08 -6.22 11.16
CA CYS A 177 14.28 -5.39 11.24
C CYS A 177 15.08 -5.70 12.50
N TYR A 178 16.43 -5.71 12.41
CA TYR A 178 17.31 -5.80 13.58
C TYR A 178 17.32 -4.52 14.41
N HIS A 179 17.15 -3.37 13.74
CA HIS A 179 17.25 -2.03 14.33
C HIS A 179 16.02 -1.19 13.97
N PRO A 180 14.83 -1.53 14.53
CA PRO A 180 13.62 -0.71 14.29
C PRO A 180 13.86 0.74 14.70
N LEU A 181 13.41 1.69 13.85
CA LEU A 181 13.68 3.13 14.06
C LEU A 181 13.00 3.70 15.30
N ASN A 182 11.81 3.20 15.63
CA ASN A 182 11.00 3.68 16.74
C ASN A 182 10.74 2.52 17.71
N ASN A 183 11.79 2.08 18.40
CA ASN A 183 11.70 1.09 19.48
C ASN A 183 11.19 1.77 20.75
N GLY A 184 9.88 2.05 20.87
CA GLY A 184 9.17 2.22 22.14
C GLY A 184 9.88 2.85 23.35
N SER A 185 10.97 3.59 23.13
CA SER A 185 11.70 4.31 24.18
C SER A 185 11.03 5.66 24.41
N LYS A 186 9.91 5.63 25.11
CA LYS A 186 9.38 6.74 25.88
C LYS A 186 9.18 6.28 27.31
#